data_f16aacd264963f45eeccc7ebba78e584
#
_entry.id   f16aacd264963f45eeccc7ebba78e584
#
_cell.length_a   1.000
_cell.length_b   1.000
_cell.length_c   1.000
_cell.angle_alpha   90.00
_cell.angle_beta   90.00
_cell.angle_gamma   90.00
#
_symmetry.space_group_name_H-M   'P 1'
#
loop_
_entity.id
_entity.type
_entity.pdbx_description
1 polymer ?
#
loop_
_entity_poly.entity_id
_entity_poly.type
_entity_poly.pdbx_seq_one_letter_code
_entity_poly.pdbx_strand_id
1 'polypeptide(L)'
;MTSPRRALVLVDVQLQYFSGPLEIHHPPHADSLPRITATIDAAEAAGIPIAVVQHSSGDQAPVFNPTMPEFALHPDVEARRRPEWKAITKRFSSVFAETQLLAWLRAADVDTVTFVGYMTNNCIIASAVAAEELGIDVEVLSDATGAINLANSAGFASAKTVHSTLMALLQSNLAAVAASGDWAAAVEAGQPLPKDNLPTSAVAGVARSARQAGQ
;
A
#
# COMPACT_ATOMS: atom_id res chain seq x y z
N MET A 1 -9.25 10.60 -21.39
CA MET A 1 -9.13 10.52 -19.93
C MET A 1 -8.07 11.52 -19.50
N THR A 2 -8.27 12.23 -18.42
CA THR A 2 -7.25 13.14 -17.86
C THR A 2 -6.14 12.31 -17.23
N SER A 3 -4.89 12.80 -17.31
CA SER A 3 -3.76 12.16 -16.62
C SER A 3 -3.99 12.21 -15.10
N PRO A 4 -3.76 11.12 -14.36
CA PRO A 4 -3.89 11.13 -12.89
C PRO A 4 -2.90 12.10 -12.26
N ARG A 5 -3.37 12.88 -11.28
CA ARG A 5 -2.52 13.73 -10.44
C ARG A 5 -2.17 12.92 -9.19
N ARG A 6 -1.05 12.21 -9.30
CA ARG A 6 -0.62 11.21 -8.32
C ARG A 6 0.08 11.82 -7.10
N ALA A 7 -0.04 11.14 -5.95
CA ALA A 7 0.89 11.20 -4.85
C ALA A 7 1.33 9.79 -4.44
N LEU A 8 2.61 9.61 -4.13
CA LEU A 8 3.13 8.37 -3.55
C LEU A 8 3.01 8.43 -2.03
N VAL A 9 2.40 7.42 -1.43
CA VAL A 9 2.24 7.30 0.02
C VAL A 9 2.96 6.04 0.51
N LEU A 10 4.07 6.26 1.23
CA LEU A 10 4.87 5.20 1.85
C LEU A 10 4.20 4.84 3.19
N VAL A 11 3.57 3.67 3.24
CA VAL A 11 2.79 3.24 4.40
C VAL A 11 3.67 2.38 5.31
N ASP A 12 4.03 2.93 6.46
CA ASP A 12 4.61 2.22 7.59
C ASP A 12 5.83 1.32 7.23
N VAL A 13 6.78 1.80 6.41
CA VAL A 13 8.00 1.05 6.08
C VAL A 13 8.98 1.12 7.27
N GLN A 14 8.50 0.65 8.43
CA GLN A 14 9.20 0.68 9.71
C GLN A 14 9.91 -0.66 9.99
N LEU A 15 11.01 -0.60 10.75
CA LEU A 15 11.79 -1.79 11.13
C LEU A 15 10.96 -2.87 11.83
N GLN A 16 9.82 -2.51 12.42
CA GLN A 16 8.86 -3.44 13.02
C GLN A 16 8.39 -4.54 12.06
N TYR A 17 8.44 -4.32 10.75
CA TYR A 17 8.00 -5.27 9.71
C TYR A 17 9.12 -6.11 9.10
N PHE A 18 10.36 -5.95 9.59
CA PHE A 18 11.53 -6.64 9.05
C PHE A 18 12.04 -7.78 9.95
N SER A 19 11.42 -7.97 11.12
CA SER A 19 11.73 -9.07 12.04
C SER A 19 10.59 -9.29 13.04
N GLY A 20 10.62 -10.44 13.73
CA GLY A 20 9.67 -10.75 14.80
C GLY A 20 8.26 -11.13 14.30
N PRO A 21 7.24 -11.01 15.14
CA PRO A 21 5.91 -11.56 14.85
C PRO A 21 5.16 -10.82 13.72
N LEU A 22 5.57 -9.59 13.40
CA LEU A 22 4.97 -8.80 12.32
C LEU A 22 5.82 -8.79 11.04
N GLU A 23 6.84 -9.64 10.97
CA GLU A 23 7.70 -9.75 9.78
C GLU A 23 6.88 -10.04 8.52
N ILE A 24 7.16 -9.30 7.47
CA ILE A 24 6.50 -9.46 6.16
C ILE A 24 7.04 -10.71 5.47
N HIS A 25 6.13 -11.61 5.09
CA HIS A 25 6.49 -12.90 4.49
C HIS A 25 6.10 -13.03 3.01
N HIS A 26 5.11 -12.26 2.52
CA HIS A 26 4.75 -12.35 1.10
C HIS A 26 4.19 -11.05 0.52
N PRO A 27 4.75 -10.51 -0.58
CA PRO A 27 6.13 -10.84 -1.01
C PRO A 27 7.10 -10.66 0.15
N PRO A 28 8.20 -11.45 0.20
CA PRO A 28 9.21 -11.26 1.24
C PRO A 28 9.70 -9.80 1.26
N HIS A 29 9.97 -9.26 2.45
CA HIS A 29 10.46 -7.87 2.54
C HIS A 29 11.79 -7.66 1.78
N ALA A 30 12.61 -8.72 1.63
CA ALA A 30 13.81 -8.68 0.80
C ALA A 30 13.53 -8.43 -0.69
N ASP A 31 12.34 -8.80 -1.16
CA ASP A 31 11.90 -8.57 -2.55
C ASP A 31 11.09 -7.27 -2.68
N SER A 32 10.20 -6.98 -1.72
CA SER A 32 9.33 -5.81 -1.79
C SER A 32 10.03 -4.50 -1.45
N LEU A 33 11.00 -4.49 -0.55
CA LEU A 33 11.74 -3.27 -0.19
C LEU A 33 12.50 -2.64 -1.39
N PRO A 34 13.22 -3.41 -2.23
CA PRO A 34 13.83 -2.85 -3.45
C PRO A 34 12.79 -2.27 -4.42
N ARG A 35 11.56 -2.82 -4.45
CA ARG A 35 10.46 -2.27 -5.26
C ARG A 35 9.93 -0.97 -4.68
N ILE A 36 9.80 -0.88 -3.36
CA ILE A 36 9.45 0.36 -2.67
C ILE A 36 10.45 1.46 -2.99
N THR A 37 11.76 1.17 -2.83
CA THR A 37 12.80 2.18 -3.08
C THR A 37 12.89 2.59 -4.55
N ALA A 38 12.74 1.67 -5.49
CA ALA A 38 12.67 1.99 -6.92
C ALA A 38 11.44 2.85 -7.25
N THR A 39 10.29 2.60 -6.58
CA THR A 39 9.09 3.43 -6.74
C THR A 39 9.29 4.85 -6.20
N ILE A 40 10.00 5.01 -5.09
CA ILE A 40 10.40 6.31 -4.56
C ILE A 40 11.24 7.08 -5.60
N ASP A 41 12.28 6.41 -6.12
CA ASP A 41 13.20 7.01 -7.09
C ASP A 41 12.45 7.44 -8.38
N ALA A 42 11.50 6.61 -8.85
CA ALA A 42 10.65 6.93 -10.01
C ALA A 42 9.67 8.09 -9.73
N ALA A 43 9.06 8.14 -8.53
CA ALA A 43 8.18 9.23 -8.13
C ALA A 43 8.93 10.57 -8.06
N GLU A 44 10.12 10.58 -7.47
CA GLU A 44 10.99 11.75 -7.40
C GLU A 44 11.37 12.25 -8.80
N ALA A 45 11.79 11.33 -9.69
CA ALA A 45 12.15 11.67 -11.07
C ALA A 45 10.98 12.29 -11.85
N ALA A 46 9.75 11.86 -11.54
CA ALA A 46 8.52 12.37 -12.16
C ALA A 46 7.94 13.61 -11.47
N GLY A 47 8.54 14.08 -10.37
CA GLY A 47 8.02 15.21 -9.59
C GLY A 47 6.71 14.90 -8.85
N ILE A 48 6.42 13.64 -8.59
CA ILE A 48 5.23 13.20 -7.84
C ILE A 48 5.45 13.50 -6.35
N PRO A 49 4.52 14.21 -5.68
CA PRO A 49 4.64 14.49 -4.25
C PRO A 49 4.60 13.20 -3.42
N ILE A 50 5.42 13.13 -2.37
CA ILE A 50 5.58 11.94 -1.54
C ILE A 50 5.15 12.24 -0.10
N ALA A 51 4.36 11.33 0.48
CA ALA A 51 4.09 11.29 1.90
C ALA A 51 4.71 10.03 2.52
N VAL A 52 5.39 10.20 3.66
CA VAL A 52 5.90 9.11 4.48
C VAL A 52 5.08 8.99 5.75
N VAL A 53 4.49 7.83 5.97
CA VAL A 53 3.60 7.53 7.09
C VAL A 53 4.28 6.56 8.03
N GLN A 54 4.20 6.80 9.34
CA GLN A 54 4.62 5.88 10.39
C GLN A 54 3.44 5.61 11.34
N HIS A 55 3.20 4.33 11.62
CA HIS A 55 2.23 3.94 12.64
C HIS A 55 2.82 4.07 14.04
N SER A 56 2.04 4.60 14.99
CA SER A 56 2.40 4.65 16.40
C SER A 56 1.27 4.10 17.25
N SER A 57 1.60 3.12 18.08
CA SER A 57 0.68 2.58 19.09
C SER A 57 0.88 3.20 20.49
N GLY A 58 1.81 4.18 20.60
CA GLY A 58 2.17 4.87 21.84
C GLY A 58 3.31 4.21 22.60
N ASP A 59 3.85 4.97 23.55
CA ASP A 59 5.12 4.67 24.26
C ASP A 59 5.05 3.50 25.24
N GLN A 60 3.87 2.97 25.50
CA GLN A 60 3.69 1.79 26.35
C GLN A 60 3.31 0.54 25.54
N ALA A 61 3.22 0.65 24.23
CA ALA A 61 2.83 -0.47 23.37
C ALA A 61 3.99 -1.44 23.13
N PRO A 62 3.70 -2.75 22.99
CA PRO A 62 4.72 -3.75 22.69
C PRO A 62 5.23 -3.70 21.24
N VAL A 63 4.52 -3.02 20.35
CA VAL A 63 4.85 -2.84 18.93
C VAL A 63 4.55 -1.40 18.49
N PHE A 64 5.26 -0.91 17.48
CA PHE A 64 5.13 0.48 16.99
C PHE A 64 5.26 1.53 18.10
N ASN A 65 6.13 1.25 19.04
CA ASN A 65 6.42 2.13 20.17
C ASN A 65 7.47 3.16 19.75
N PRO A 66 7.15 4.48 19.81
CA PRO A 66 8.06 5.54 19.36
C PRO A 66 9.39 5.61 20.11
N THR A 67 9.48 4.99 21.30
CA THR A 67 10.71 4.96 22.10
C THR A 67 11.63 3.78 21.77
N MET A 68 11.19 2.86 20.89
CA MET A 68 11.92 1.64 20.53
C MET A 68 12.53 1.75 19.13
N PRO A 69 13.69 1.10 18.89
CA PRO A 69 14.36 1.15 17.59
C PRO A 69 13.49 0.70 16.40
N GLU A 70 12.60 -0.27 16.63
CA GLU A 70 11.72 -0.84 15.60
C GLU A 70 10.69 0.16 15.05
N PHE A 71 10.48 1.28 15.73
CA PHE A 71 9.64 2.38 15.24
C PHE A 71 10.27 3.10 14.06
N ALA A 72 11.59 3.12 13.95
CA ALA A 72 12.29 3.83 12.89
C ALA A 72 11.87 3.31 11.49
N LEU A 73 11.90 4.21 10.50
CA LEU A 73 11.82 3.82 9.10
C LEU A 73 13.02 2.94 8.71
N HIS A 74 12.82 2.07 7.72
CA HIS A 74 13.93 1.30 7.16
C HIS A 74 15.02 2.25 6.63
N PRO A 75 16.32 1.97 6.87
CA PRO A 75 17.43 2.85 6.46
C PRO A 75 17.40 3.23 4.98
N ASP A 76 17.00 2.32 4.09
CA ASP A 76 16.95 2.57 2.64
C ASP A 76 15.87 3.59 2.26
N VAL A 77 14.80 3.71 3.06
CA VAL A 77 13.76 4.74 2.90
C VAL A 77 14.24 6.05 3.52
N GLU A 78 14.80 5.99 4.72
CA GLU A 78 15.30 7.18 5.42
C GLU A 78 16.45 7.86 4.63
N ALA A 79 17.32 7.09 3.97
CA ALA A 79 18.40 7.62 3.13
C ALA A 79 17.89 8.40 1.90
N ARG A 80 16.65 8.15 1.46
CA ARG A 80 15.97 8.84 0.34
C ARG A 80 15.15 10.03 0.80
N ARG A 81 14.90 10.16 2.11
CA ARG A 81 14.01 11.16 2.66
C ARG A 81 14.45 12.59 2.27
N ARG A 82 13.46 13.38 1.87
CA ARG A 82 13.65 14.80 1.52
C ARG A 82 12.82 15.68 2.45
N PRO A 83 13.27 16.94 2.68
CA PRO A 83 12.50 17.91 3.48
C PRO A 83 11.11 18.20 2.94
N GLU A 84 10.89 18.05 1.63
CA GLU A 84 9.64 18.31 0.94
C GLU A 84 8.60 17.20 1.16
N TRP A 85 9.01 16.01 1.59
CA TRP A 85 8.08 14.91 1.85
C TRP A 85 7.17 15.23 3.03
N LYS A 86 5.90 14.92 2.86
CA LYS A 86 4.94 15.04 3.95
C LYS A 86 5.15 13.92 4.97
N ALA A 87 5.64 14.26 6.15
CA ALA A 87 5.74 13.32 7.27
C ALA A 87 4.41 13.25 8.03
N ILE A 88 3.94 12.04 8.30
CA ILE A 88 2.68 11.76 9.01
C ILE A 88 2.92 10.65 10.03
N THR A 89 2.42 10.85 11.25
CA THR A 89 2.26 9.77 12.22
C THR A 89 0.76 9.47 12.39
N LYS A 90 0.38 8.20 12.27
CA LYS A 90 -1.00 7.75 12.44
C LYS A 90 -1.12 6.78 13.63
N ARG A 91 -2.34 6.67 14.16
CA ARG A 91 -2.70 5.77 15.26
C ARG A 91 -3.70 4.69 14.86
N PHE A 92 -4.37 4.87 13.73
CA PHE A 92 -5.36 3.94 13.20
C PHE A 92 -4.81 3.20 11.98
N SER A 93 -5.50 2.16 11.53
CA SER A 93 -5.09 1.41 10.34
C SER A 93 -5.08 2.27 9.08
N SER A 94 -6.14 3.05 8.84
CA SER A 94 -6.20 3.96 7.70
C SER A 94 -5.23 5.13 7.85
N VAL A 95 -4.54 5.48 6.77
CA VAL A 95 -3.68 6.66 6.68
C VAL A 95 -4.44 7.99 6.75
N PHE A 96 -5.77 7.94 6.55
CA PHE A 96 -6.62 9.13 6.55
C PHE A 96 -7.21 9.45 7.93
N ALA A 97 -7.36 8.42 8.79
CA ALA A 97 -8.02 8.57 10.08
C ALA A 97 -7.19 9.42 11.05
N GLU A 98 -7.76 10.57 11.45
CA GLU A 98 -7.14 11.55 12.36
C GLU A 98 -5.76 12.06 11.89
N THR A 99 -5.53 12.13 10.58
CA THR A 99 -4.30 12.65 9.99
C THR A 99 -4.55 13.86 9.10
N GLN A 100 -3.48 14.53 8.71
CA GLN A 100 -3.55 15.65 7.76
C GLN A 100 -3.37 15.20 6.30
N LEU A 101 -3.36 13.89 6.00
CA LEU A 101 -3.07 13.40 4.65
C LEU A 101 -4.06 13.93 3.62
N LEU A 102 -5.38 13.81 3.89
CA LEU A 102 -6.41 14.27 2.95
C LEU A 102 -6.30 15.78 2.65
N ALA A 103 -6.08 16.58 3.68
CA ALA A 103 -5.92 18.03 3.51
C ALA A 103 -4.68 18.37 2.66
N TRP A 104 -3.59 17.64 2.88
CA TRP A 104 -2.36 17.80 2.10
C TRP A 104 -2.55 17.38 0.63
N LEU A 105 -3.21 16.24 0.36
CA LEU A 105 -3.53 15.78 -0.99
C LEU A 105 -4.36 16.82 -1.76
N ARG A 106 -5.41 17.35 -1.10
CA ARG A 106 -6.26 18.38 -1.70
C ARG A 106 -5.50 19.68 -1.98
N ALA A 107 -4.64 20.10 -1.07
CA ALA A 107 -3.81 21.29 -1.26
C ALA A 107 -2.79 21.14 -2.40
N ALA A 108 -2.37 19.91 -2.69
CA ALA A 108 -1.48 19.57 -3.80
C ALA A 108 -2.24 19.23 -5.09
N ASP A 109 -3.56 19.41 -5.13
CA ASP A 109 -4.45 19.08 -6.26
C ASP A 109 -4.34 17.62 -6.72
N VAL A 110 -4.09 16.68 -5.79
CA VAL A 110 -3.97 15.25 -6.02
C VAL A 110 -5.36 14.61 -6.06
N ASP A 111 -5.61 13.77 -7.06
CA ASP A 111 -6.82 12.95 -7.19
C ASP A 111 -6.55 11.45 -7.02
N THR A 112 -5.30 11.02 -7.13
CA THR A 112 -4.92 9.61 -7.13
C THR A 112 -3.77 9.37 -6.15
N VAL A 113 -3.93 8.41 -5.24
CA VAL A 113 -2.85 7.98 -4.34
C VAL A 113 -2.30 6.63 -4.74
N THR A 114 -0.98 6.50 -4.80
CA THR A 114 -0.30 5.23 -4.97
C THR A 114 0.23 4.76 -3.63
N PHE A 115 -0.24 3.61 -3.14
CA PHE A 115 0.20 3.01 -1.89
C PHE A 115 1.31 1.99 -2.12
N VAL A 116 2.41 2.12 -1.37
CA VAL A 116 3.47 1.13 -1.17
C VAL A 116 3.78 0.99 0.32
N GLY A 117 4.41 -0.10 0.72
CA GLY A 117 4.75 -0.35 2.13
C GLY A 117 3.83 -1.37 2.79
N TYR A 118 3.65 -1.30 4.11
CA TYR A 118 3.13 -2.40 4.91
C TYR A 118 1.97 -1.98 5.81
N MET A 119 1.11 -2.96 6.16
CA MET A 119 0.96 -4.27 5.53
C MET A 119 -0.32 -4.32 4.71
N THR A 120 -0.33 -5.17 3.68
CA THR A 120 -1.48 -5.33 2.77
C THR A 120 -2.76 -5.62 3.54
N ASN A 121 -2.69 -6.50 4.54
CA ASN A 121 -3.83 -6.99 5.32
C ASN A 121 -4.26 -6.08 6.47
N ASN A 122 -3.74 -4.88 6.58
CA ASN A 122 -4.20 -3.89 7.56
C ASN A 122 -4.18 -2.48 6.97
N CYS A 123 -3.04 -1.79 7.02
CA CYS A 123 -2.99 -0.36 6.69
C CYS A 123 -3.31 -0.07 5.23
N ILE A 124 -2.88 -0.93 4.29
CA ILE A 124 -3.16 -0.76 2.86
C ILE A 124 -4.66 -0.92 2.57
N ILE A 125 -5.27 -2.05 2.96
CA ILE A 125 -6.70 -2.28 2.69
C ILE A 125 -7.60 -1.26 3.41
N ALA A 126 -7.31 -0.93 4.67
CA ALA A 126 -8.08 0.05 5.42
C ALA A 126 -8.01 1.45 4.80
N SER A 127 -6.85 1.81 4.24
CA SER A 127 -6.67 3.10 3.55
C SER A 127 -7.38 3.12 2.20
N ALA A 128 -7.35 2.02 1.44
CA ALA A 128 -8.04 1.93 0.16
C ALA A 128 -9.56 2.02 0.33
N VAL A 129 -10.13 1.37 1.34
CA VAL A 129 -11.56 1.48 1.68
C VAL A 129 -11.92 2.91 2.08
N ALA A 130 -11.13 3.55 2.94
CA ALA A 130 -11.40 4.92 3.36
C ALA A 130 -11.29 5.94 2.20
N ALA A 131 -10.39 5.71 1.25
CA ALA A 131 -10.20 6.60 0.09
C ALA A 131 -11.44 6.67 -0.81
N GLU A 132 -12.20 5.56 -0.94
CA GLU A 132 -13.45 5.51 -1.72
C GLU A 132 -14.46 6.56 -1.22
N GLU A 133 -14.69 6.61 0.11
CA GLU A 133 -15.61 7.59 0.73
C GLU A 133 -15.11 9.03 0.59
N LEU A 134 -13.80 9.21 0.46
CA LEU A 134 -13.15 10.52 0.36
C LEU A 134 -13.05 11.03 -1.09
N GLY A 135 -13.43 10.21 -2.07
CA GLY A 135 -13.36 10.54 -3.48
C GLY A 135 -11.94 10.64 -4.02
N ILE A 136 -11.02 9.82 -3.48
CA ILE A 136 -9.62 9.70 -3.92
C ILE A 136 -9.46 8.36 -4.63
N ASP A 137 -8.96 8.39 -5.86
CA ASP A 137 -8.59 7.17 -6.56
C ASP A 137 -7.35 6.51 -5.94
N VAL A 138 -7.32 5.17 -5.97
CA VAL A 138 -6.25 4.40 -5.33
C VAL A 138 -5.54 3.51 -6.34
N GLU A 139 -4.22 3.53 -6.28
CA GLU A 139 -3.33 2.56 -6.91
C GLU A 139 -2.57 1.79 -5.80
N VAL A 140 -2.44 0.47 -5.92
CA VAL A 140 -1.68 -0.37 -4.99
C VAL A 140 -0.65 -1.19 -5.77
N LEU A 141 0.62 -1.08 -5.37
CA LEU A 141 1.69 -1.81 -6.05
C LEU A 141 1.92 -3.16 -5.37
N SER A 142 1.48 -4.23 -6.03
CA SER A 142 1.42 -5.58 -5.48
C SER A 142 2.78 -6.15 -5.07
N ASP A 143 3.84 -5.79 -5.77
CA ASP A 143 5.22 -6.20 -5.49
C ASP A 143 5.97 -5.26 -4.53
N ALA A 144 5.36 -4.09 -4.22
CA ALA A 144 5.88 -3.09 -3.29
C ALA A 144 5.03 -2.97 -2.00
N THR A 145 4.18 -3.95 -1.73
CA THR A 145 3.44 -4.15 -0.48
C THR A 145 3.67 -5.58 0.00
N GLY A 146 3.19 -5.92 1.21
CA GLY A 146 3.38 -7.26 1.72
C GLY A 146 2.45 -7.61 2.88
N ALA A 147 2.27 -8.90 3.13
CA ALA A 147 1.41 -9.45 4.17
C ALA A 147 2.15 -10.40 5.11
N ILE A 148 1.53 -10.67 6.25
CA ILE A 148 1.98 -11.63 7.26
C ILE A 148 1.12 -12.91 7.23
N ASN A 149 1.63 -14.00 7.84
CA ASN A 149 0.82 -15.17 8.14
C ASN A 149 -0.17 -14.84 9.27
N LEU A 150 -1.40 -15.33 9.19
CA LEU A 150 -2.42 -15.12 10.20
C LEU A 150 -2.97 -16.45 10.71
N ALA A 151 -3.02 -16.62 12.04
CA ALA A 151 -3.69 -17.74 12.69
C ALA A 151 -4.44 -17.25 13.93
N ASN A 152 -5.72 -17.62 14.05
CA ASN A 152 -6.58 -17.28 15.16
C ASN A 152 -7.77 -18.25 15.25
N SER A 153 -8.73 -18.02 16.13
CA SER A 153 -9.91 -18.87 16.30
C SER A 153 -10.79 -19.01 15.06
N ALA A 154 -10.69 -18.10 14.08
CA ALA A 154 -11.43 -18.18 12.83
C ALA A 154 -10.70 -19.02 11.75
N GLY A 155 -9.41 -19.31 11.93
CA GLY A 155 -8.65 -20.15 11.01
C GLY A 155 -7.22 -19.71 10.80
N PHE A 156 -6.63 -20.25 9.73
CA PHE A 156 -5.26 -19.95 9.28
C PHE A 156 -5.26 -19.50 7.82
N ALA A 157 -4.47 -18.47 7.53
CA ALA A 157 -4.17 -18.05 6.16
C ALA A 157 -2.68 -17.71 6.04
N SER A 158 -2.00 -18.32 5.06
CA SER A 158 -0.61 -17.96 4.75
C SER A 158 -0.53 -16.52 4.23
N ALA A 159 0.60 -15.87 4.42
CA ALA A 159 0.85 -14.52 3.89
C ALA A 159 0.58 -14.44 2.37
N LYS A 160 0.94 -15.48 1.62
CA LYS A 160 0.64 -15.57 0.18
C LYS A 160 -0.86 -15.57 -0.09
N THR A 161 -1.64 -16.39 0.64
CA THR A 161 -3.09 -16.44 0.50
C THR A 161 -3.72 -15.09 0.84
N VAL A 162 -3.31 -14.51 1.97
CA VAL A 162 -3.78 -13.18 2.43
C VAL A 162 -3.52 -12.12 1.36
N HIS A 163 -2.28 -12.00 0.92
CA HIS A 163 -1.87 -10.99 -0.06
C HIS A 163 -2.60 -11.16 -1.39
N SER A 164 -2.58 -12.36 -1.98
CA SER A 164 -3.22 -12.61 -3.28
C SER A 164 -4.73 -12.39 -3.25
N THR A 165 -5.40 -12.75 -2.16
CA THR A 165 -6.84 -12.50 -1.99
C THR A 165 -7.14 -11.01 -1.92
N LEU A 166 -6.33 -10.25 -1.16
CA LEU A 166 -6.52 -8.81 -1.02
C LEU A 166 -6.19 -8.06 -2.32
N MET A 167 -5.19 -8.47 -3.10
CA MET A 167 -4.93 -7.89 -4.42
C MET A 167 -6.11 -8.10 -5.36
N ALA A 168 -6.71 -9.31 -5.41
CA ALA A 168 -7.90 -9.58 -6.22
C ALA A 168 -9.12 -8.77 -5.75
N LEU A 169 -9.31 -8.61 -4.43
CA LEU A 169 -10.38 -7.80 -3.85
C LEU A 169 -10.19 -6.32 -4.20
N LEU A 170 -9.01 -5.79 -4.00
CA LEU A 170 -8.68 -4.39 -4.31
C LEU A 170 -8.94 -4.09 -5.80
N GLN A 171 -8.40 -4.90 -6.71
CA GLN A 171 -8.56 -4.74 -8.15
C GLN A 171 -10.02 -4.80 -8.58
N SER A 172 -10.86 -5.58 -7.90
CA SER A 172 -12.26 -5.74 -8.28
C SER A 172 -13.12 -4.49 -8.08
N ASN A 173 -12.73 -3.56 -7.19
CA ASN A 173 -13.55 -2.38 -6.89
C ASN A 173 -12.77 -1.19 -6.32
N LEU A 174 -11.84 -1.41 -5.38
CA LEU A 174 -11.31 -0.36 -4.50
C LEU A 174 -10.09 0.35 -5.08
N ALA A 175 -9.23 -0.36 -5.82
CA ALA A 175 -7.97 0.18 -6.30
C ALA A 175 -7.56 -0.40 -7.67
N ALA A 176 -6.77 0.33 -8.44
CA ALA A 176 -6.00 -0.25 -9.52
C ALA A 176 -4.77 -0.95 -8.95
N VAL A 177 -4.61 -2.25 -9.20
CA VAL A 177 -3.47 -3.05 -8.71
C VAL A 177 -2.51 -3.33 -9.84
N ALA A 178 -1.23 -3.00 -9.66
CA ALA A 178 -0.18 -3.21 -10.65
C ALA A 178 1.14 -3.63 -10.00
N ALA A 179 2.07 -4.12 -10.80
CA ALA A 179 3.47 -4.19 -10.38
C ALA A 179 4.13 -2.80 -10.45
N SER A 180 5.19 -2.59 -9.65
CA SER A 180 5.90 -1.30 -9.59
C SER A 180 6.49 -0.88 -10.95
N GLY A 181 6.92 -1.83 -11.78
CA GLY A 181 7.41 -1.55 -13.14
C GLY A 181 6.31 -1.05 -14.08
N ASP A 182 5.11 -1.64 -14.01
CA ASP A 182 3.96 -1.19 -14.82
C ASP A 182 3.47 0.19 -14.39
N TRP A 183 3.51 0.47 -13.07
CA TRP A 183 3.22 1.79 -12.55
C TRP A 183 4.21 2.85 -13.06
N ALA A 184 5.51 2.56 -13.02
CA ALA A 184 6.52 3.49 -13.50
C ALA A 184 6.32 3.79 -15.01
N ALA A 185 6.02 2.80 -15.83
CA ALA A 185 5.69 2.99 -17.24
C ALA A 185 4.40 3.82 -17.45
N ALA A 186 3.37 3.61 -16.61
CA ALA A 186 2.14 4.39 -16.66
C ALA A 186 2.37 5.85 -16.24
N VAL A 187 3.24 6.12 -15.27
CA VAL A 187 3.67 7.46 -14.87
C VAL A 187 4.37 8.17 -16.02
N GLU A 188 5.36 7.53 -16.64
CA GLU A 188 6.10 8.09 -17.78
C GLU A 188 5.16 8.42 -18.97
N ALA A 189 4.19 7.54 -19.21
CA ALA A 189 3.20 7.73 -20.29
C ALA A 189 2.07 8.72 -19.92
N GLY A 190 1.98 9.20 -18.68
CA GLY A 190 0.88 10.04 -18.19
C GLY A 190 -0.48 9.33 -18.22
N GLN A 191 -0.51 7.99 -18.10
CA GLN A 191 -1.71 7.17 -18.21
C GLN A 191 -2.20 6.65 -16.85
N PRO A 192 -3.52 6.45 -16.66
CA PRO A 192 -4.04 5.76 -15.51
C PRO A 192 -3.69 4.26 -15.57
N LEU A 193 -3.55 3.62 -14.40
CA LEU A 193 -3.52 2.17 -14.32
C LEU A 193 -4.91 1.57 -14.60
N PRO A 194 -4.97 0.39 -15.25
CA PRO A 194 -6.25 -0.28 -15.48
C PRO A 194 -6.84 -0.77 -14.15
N LYS A 195 -8.08 -0.37 -13.87
CA LYS A 195 -8.88 -0.82 -12.74
C LYS A 195 -10.07 -1.62 -13.27
N ASP A 196 -10.38 -2.73 -12.62
CA ASP A 196 -11.55 -3.54 -12.93
C ASP A 196 -12.80 -2.99 -12.21
N ASN A 197 -13.90 -3.70 -12.32
CA ASN A 197 -15.13 -3.41 -11.58
C ASN A 197 -15.73 -4.71 -11.02
N LEU A 198 -16.55 -4.58 -10.00
CA LEU A 198 -17.11 -5.74 -9.30
C LEU A 198 -17.92 -6.68 -10.20
N PRO A 199 -18.85 -6.22 -11.09
CA PRO A 199 -19.56 -7.09 -12.00
C PRO A 199 -18.66 -7.91 -12.93
N THR A 200 -17.67 -7.27 -13.56
CA THR A 200 -16.73 -7.93 -14.48
C THR A 200 -15.88 -8.96 -13.73
N SER A 201 -15.34 -8.60 -12.57
CA SER A 201 -14.57 -9.52 -11.73
C SER A 201 -15.38 -10.71 -11.25
N ALA A 202 -16.66 -10.52 -10.89
CA ALA A 202 -17.55 -11.60 -10.46
C ALA A 202 -17.83 -12.58 -11.60
N VAL A 203 -18.15 -12.10 -12.81
CA VAL A 203 -18.37 -12.94 -14.01
C VAL A 203 -17.12 -13.75 -14.34
N ALA A 204 -15.94 -13.11 -14.33
CA ALA A 204 -14.67 -13.78 -14.56
C ALA A 204 -14.38 -14.86 -13.50
N GLY A 205 -14.72 -14.58 -12.24
CA GLY A 205 -14.58 -15.51 -11.12
C GLY A 205 -15.43 -16.78 -11.31
N VAL A 206 -16.70 -16.64 -11.66
CA VAL A 206 -17.60 -17.79 -11.97
C VAL A 206 -17.03 -18.63 -13.10
N ALA A 207 -16.62 -17.99 -14.21
CA ALA A 207 -16.07 -18.70 -15.36
C ALA A 207 -14.77 -19.46 -15.04
N ARG A 208 -13.93 -18.92 -14.15
CA ARG A 208 -12.69 -19.57 -13.70
C ARG A 208 -12.97 -20.76 -12.78
N SER A 209 -13.90 -20.62 -11.82
CA SER A 209 -14.29 -21.72 -10.91
C SER A 209 -14.87 -22.90 -11.67
N ALA A 210 -15.72 -22.67 -12.68
CA ALA A 210 -16.29 -23.73 -13.51
C ALA A 210 -15.20 -24.55 -14.26
N ARG A 211 -14.15 -23.88 -14.75
CA ARG A 211 -13.00 -24.55 -15.39
C ARG A 211 -12.18 -25.42 -14.44
N GLN A 212 -12.03 -24.98 -13.16
CA GLN A 212 -11.29 -25.75 -12.15
C GLN A 212 -12.07 -26.97 -11.66
N ALA A 213 -13.39 -26.89 -11.59
CA ALA A 213 -14.25 -28.01 -11.19
C ALA A 213 -14.39 -29.11 -12.28
N GLY A 214 -14.02 -28.83 -13.53
CA GLY A 214 -14.05 -29.76 -14.65
C GLY A 214 -12.71 -30.50 -14.92
N GLN A 215 -11.67 -30.22 -14.09
CA GLN A 215 -10.37 -30.92 -14.11
C GLN A 215 -10.26 -31.91 -12.95
#